data_ec421efa9254a06a059312499fac05f2
#
_entry.id   ec421efa9254a06a059312499fac05f2
#
_cell.length_a   1.000
_cell.length_b   1.000
_cell.length_c   1.000
_cell.angle_alpha   90.00
_cell.angle_beta   90.00
_cell.angle_gamma   90.00
#
_symmetry.space_group_name_H-M   'P 1'
#
loop_
_entity.id
_entity.type
_entity.pdbx_description
1 polymer ?
#
loop_
_entity_poly.entity_id
_entity_poly.type
_entity_poly.pdbx_seq_one_letter_code
_entity_poly.pdbx_strand_id
1 'polypeptide(L)'
;MGEADVVPTPWIYPADEPDPEEALAAPEREEAIEAALDAALELDPAAIRDLYEVLLPPPSVGEGDPTGCPLLLTYDYGTAKAFYWQGECTDSLGTTFSGMGYASWFEKAQFDDGVLADGFDYSLSGRIEAADGTWLEGAGVISSYYAEGPDTHGFGRAIDGVYQAGGPRAPDNVWLTSARRPSLRVDGWTYRPTQGTNLTLTGGLSGLDGFPGGVTAVSFEAFTMRSATAASPCPSEPGGLASIRGPSGAWVDVSFHGLTDEAPKPDPEACDGCGDSFYRGAAAGPTCVDPSSFLDWEGDEPW
;
A
#
# COMPACT_ATOMS: atom_id res chain seq x y z
N MET A 1 24.07 -27.61 12.93
CA MET A 1 24.53 -26.63 11.93
C MET A 1 23.62 -25.45 12.15
N GLY A 2 24.10 -24.39 12.80
CA GLY A 2 23.33 -23.22 13.08
C GLY A 2 23.06 -22.46 11.76
N GLU A 3 21.80 -22.18 11.48
CA GLU A 3 21.43 -21.19 10.49
C GLU A 3 22.00 -19.86 10.97
N ALA A 4 22.77 -19.25 10.09
CA ALA A 4 23.30 -17.92 10.35
C ALA A 4 22.14 -16.93 10.34
N ASP A 5 22.06 -16.11 11.39
CA ASP A 5 21.20 -14.93 11.42
C ASP A 5 21.44 -14.14 10.14
N VAL A 6 20.42 -14.10 9.26
CA VAL A 6 20.43 -13.20 8.10
C VAL A 6 20.07 -11.83 8.63
N VAL A 7 21.05 -11.15 9.18
CA VAL A 7 20.95 -9.71 9.38
C VAL A 7 20.85 -9.11 7.97
N PRO A 8 19.80 -8.33 7.63
CA PRO A 8 19.72 -7.64 6.37
C PRO A 8 21.03 -6.89 6.17
N THR A 9 21.74 -7.17 5.07
CA THR A 9 23.01 -6.50 4.81
C THR A 9 22.67 -5.05 4.50
N PRO A 10 23.03 -4.09 5.34
CA PRO A 10 22.75 -2.69 5.05
C PRO A 10 23.43 -2.33 3.71
N TRP A 11 22.76 -1.51 2.92
CA TRP A 11 23.28 -1.05 1.65
C TRP A 11 24.68 -0.49 1.87
N ILE A 12 25.67 -1.10 1.21
CA ILE A 12 27.06 -0.62 1.30
C ILE A 12 27.17 0.65 0.47
N TYR A 13 27.15 1.80 1.13
CA TYR A 13 27.47 3.06 0.51
C TYR A 13 28.99 3.20 0.35
N PRO A 14 29.51 3.64 -0.83
CA PRO A 14 30.92 3.85 -0.98
C PRO A 14 31.40 5.05 -0.15
N ALA A 15 32.33 4.78 0.68
CA ALA A 15 33.44 5.51 1.25
C ALA A 15 33.39 7.05 1.38
N ASP A 16 32.73 7.55 2.37
CA ASP A 16 33.23 8.59 3.28
C ASP A 16 32.55 8.23 4.60
N GLU A 17 33.26 8.25 5.73
CA GLU A 17 32.63 7.90 7.01
C GLU A 17 31.42 8.82 7.20
N PRO A 18 30.20 8.27 7.36
CA PRO A 18 29.01 9.08 7.49
C PRO A 18 29.10 9.89 8.78
N ASP A 19 28.77 11.16 8.71
CA ASP A 19 28.62 11.96 9.90
C ASP A 19 27.26 11.63 10.54
N PRO A 20 27.23 10.99 11.72
CA PRO A 20 25.97 10.68 12.38
C PRO A 20 25.16 11.93 12.76
N GLU A 21 25.78 13.10 12.84
CA GLU A 21 25.07 14.36 13.10
C GLU A 21 24.24 14.85 11.90
N GLU A 22 24.47 14.29 10.70
CA GLU A 22 23.64 14.55 9.51
C GLU A 22 22.42 13.63 9.43
N ALA A 23 22.31 12.62 10.27
CA ALA A 23 21.14 11.76 10.34
C ALA A 23 19.93 12.53 10.91
N LEU A 24 18.74 12.19 10.44
CA LEU A 24 17.51 12.67 11.07
C LEU A 24 17.51 12.31 12.55
N ALA A 25 17.10 13.24 13.42
CA ALA A 25 16.95 12.98 14.85
C ALA A 25 15.88 11.89 15.12
N ALA A 26 16.01 11.15 16.24
CA ALA A 26 15.08 10.08 16.58
C ALA A 26 13.60 10.53 16.54
N PRO A 27 13.20 11.66 17.15
CA PRO A 27 11.81 12.12 17.10
C PRO A 27 11.30 12.39 15.68
N GLU A 28 12.16 12.89 14.78
CA GLU A 28 11.77 13.14 13.39
C GLU A 28 11.57 11.82 12.61
N ARG A 29 12.34 10.78 12.95
CA ARG A 29 12.17 9.44 12.37
C ARG A 29 10.88 8.78 12.85
N GLU A 30 10.61 8.84 14.15
CA GLU A 30 9.40 8.33 14.80
C GLU A 30 8.16 8.97 14.17
N GLU A 31 8.10 10.31 14.17
CA GLU A 31 7.00 11.08 13.58
C GLU A 31 6.79 10.78 12.08
N ALA A 32 7.89 10.55 11.33
CA ALA A 32 7.80 10.23 9.91
C ALA A 32 7.23 8.83 9.67
N ILE A 33 7.62 7.84 10.47
CA ILE A 33 7.06 6.49 10.38
C ILE A 33 5.59 6.53 10.77
N GLU A 34 5.22 7.16 11.88
CA GLU A 34 3.84 7.28 12.34
C GLU A 34 2.95 7.97 11.29
N ALA A 35 3.41 9.09 10.71
CA ALA A 35 2.67 9.76 9.64
C ALA A 35 2.49 8.88 8.39
N ALA A 36 3.48 8.05 8.05
CA ALA A 36 3.37 7.12 6.93
C ALA A 36 2.42 5.96 7.25
N LEU A 37 2.40 5.50 8.48
CA LEU A 37 1.48 4.49 8.96
C LEU A 37 0.03 5.03 8.94
N ASP A 38 -0.23 6.21 9.47
CA ASP A 38 -1.55 6.86 9.41
C ASP A 38 -2.04 6.99 7.96
N ALA A 39 -1.17 7.47 7.07
CA ALA A 39 -1.50 7.55 5.66
C ALA A 39 -1.76 6.17 5.02
N ALA A 40 -1.10 5.12 5.48
CA ALA A 40 -1.32 3.76 5.01
C ALA A 40 -2.71 3.22 5.38
N LEU A 41 -3.22 3.56 6.57
CA LEU A 41 -4.60 3.21 6.97
C LEU A 41 -5.65 3.95 6.13
N GLU A 42 -5.33 5.17 5.68
CA GLU A 42 -6.20 5.98 4.83
C GLU A 42 -6.08 5.62 3.33
N LEU A 43 -5.29 4.59 2.99
CA LEU A 43 -5.12 4.18 1.59
C LEU A 43 -6.46 3.75 0.99
N ASP A 44 -6.93 4.49 -0.01
CA ASP A 44 -8.25 4.31 -0.60
C ASP A 44 -8.18 4.08 -2.13
N PRO A 45 -7.85 2.86 -2.56
CA PRO A 45 -7.90 2.51 -3.97
C PRO A 45 -9.33 2.49 -4.53
N ALA A 46 -10.36 2.35 -3.67
CA ALA A 46 -11.75 2.32 -4.11
C ALA A 46 -12.20 3.65 -4.69
N ALA A 47 -11.76 4.79 -4.15
CA ALA A 47 -12.09 6.10 -4.71
C ALA A 47 -11.55 6.29 -6.14
N ILE A 48 -10.38 5.71 -6.45
CA ILE A 48 -9.81 5.73 -7.80
C ILE A 48 -10.62 4.81 -8.72
N ARG A 49 -10.94 3.59 -8.26
CA ARG A 49 -11.81 2.65 -8.99
C ARG A 49 -13.16 3.27 -9.32
N ASP A 50 -13.83 3.87 -8.34
CA ASP A 50 -15.16 4.42 -8.49
C ASP A 50 -15.19 5.52 -9.55
N LEU A 51 -14.18 6.40 -9.56
CA LEU A 51 -14.06 7.40 -10.61
C LEU A 51 -13.76 6.77 -11.97
N TYR A 52 -12.91 5.75 -12.02
CA TYR A 52 -12.62 5.00 -13.23
C TYR A 52 -13.91 4.42 -13.82
N GLU A 53 -14.75 3.76 -13.00
CA GLU A 53 -16.02 3.17 -13.42
C GLU A 53 -17.08 4.22 -13.82
N VAL A 54 -17.06 5.39 -13.21
CA VAL A 54 -17.89 6.53 -13.61
C VAL A 54 -17.54 7.01 -15.02
N LEU A 55 -16.24 6.96 -15.38
CA LEU A 55 -15.75 7.40 -16.68
C LEU A 55 -15.81 6.31 -17.74
N LEU A 56 -15.60 5.07 -17.35
CA LEU A 56 -15.67 3.88 -18.19
C LEU A 56 -16.43 2.77 -17.43
N PRO A 57 -17.77 2.77 -17.50
CA PRO A 57 -18.56 1.72 -16.88
C PRO A 57 -18.16 0.32 -17.42
N PRO A 58 -18.12 -0.70 -16.54
CA PRO A 58 -17.79 -2.05 -16.96
C PRO A 58 -18.69 -2.51 -18.12
N PRO A 59 -18.13 -2.84 -19.28
CA PRO A 59 -18.92 -3.23 -20.45
C PRO A 59 -19.53 -4.61 -20.23
N SER A 60 -20.74 -4.82 -20.75
CA SER A 60 -21.27 -6.18 -20.90
C SER A 60 -20.45 -6.94 -21.94
N VAL A 61 -20.32 -8.25 -21.75
CA VAL A 61 -19.57 -9.10 -22.68
C VAL A 61 -20.17 -8.98 -24.10
N GLY A 62 -19.35 -8.51 -25.06
CA GLY A 62 -19.74 -8.34 -26.44
C GLY A 62 -20.40 -6.99 -26.75
N GLU A 63 -20.57 -6.09 -25.78
CA GLU A 63 -20.99 -4.71 -26.00
C GLU A 63 -19.76 -3.83 -26.18
N GLY A 64 -19.71 -3.12 -27.30
CA GLY A 64 -18.71 -2.10 -27.60
C GLY A 64 -19.39 -0.84 -28.08
N ASP A 65 -18.72 0.30 -27.97
CA ASP A 65 -19.20 1.54 -28.55
C ASP A 65 -19.30 1.41 -30.08
N PRO A 66 -20.38 1.94 -30.73
CA PRO A 66 -20.56 1.86 -32.17
C PRO A 66 -19.43 2.54 -32.98
N THR A 67 -18.67 3.44 -32.37
CA THR A 67 -17.47 4.03 -33.00
C THR A 67 -16.25 3.12 -32.95
N GLY A 68 -16.29 2.05 -32.13
CA GLY A 68 -15.15 1.18 -31.84
C GLY A 68 -14.10 1.82 -30.92
N CYS A 69 -14.49 2.87 -30.20
CA CYS A 69 -13.64 3.61 -29.28
C CYS A 69 -14.15 3.49 -27.83
N PRO A 70 -13.30 3.16 -26.86
CA PRO A 70 -11.98 2.58 -27.07
C PRO A 70 -12.05 1.17 -27.61
N LEU A 71 -10.93 0.61 -28.08
CA LEU A 71 -10.84 -0.83 -28.34
C LEU A 71 -11.02 -1.57 -27.01
N LEU A 72 -12.05 -2.38 -26.89
CA LEU A 72 -12.38 -3.14 -25.69
C LEU A 72 -12.21 -4.64 -25.91
N LEU A 73 -11.58 -5.31 -24.94
CA LEU A 73 -11.50 -6.77 -24.88
C LEU A 73 -12.04 -7.20 -23.52
N THR A 74 -13.12 -7.96 -23.50
CA THR A 74 -13.80 -8.41 -22.30
C THR A 74 -13.61 -9.90 -22.06
N TYR A 75 -13.47 -10.26 -20.79
CA TYR A 75 -13.31 -11.64 -20.33
C TYR A 75 -14.26 -11.92 -19.18
N ASP A 76 -14.87 -13.10 -19.20
CA ASP A 76 -15.73 -13.59 -18.13
C ASP A 76 -15.25 -15.01 -17.75
N TYR A 77 -14.78 -15.12 -16.52
CA TYR A 77 -14.29 -16.37 -15.92
C TYR A 77 -15.24 -16.89 -14.83
N GLY A 78 -16.50 -16.45 -14.82
CA GLY A 78 -17.48 -16.81 -13.82
C GLY A 78 -17.35 -15.95 -12.56
N THR A 79 -16.50 -16.33 -11.63
CA THR A 79 -16.25 -15.56 -10.40
C THR A 79 -15.34 -14.35 -10.59
N ALA A 80 -14.67 -14.24 -11.73
CA ALA A 80 -13.84 -13.10 -12.08
C ALA A 80 -14.21 -12.56 -13.46
N LYS A 81 -14.27 -11.26 -13.59
CA LYS A 81 -14.49 -10.55 -14.85
C LYS A 81 -13.38 -9.57 -15.07
N ALA A 82 -13.04 -9.31 -16.32
CA ALA A 82 -12.02 -8.35 -16.67
C ALA A 82 -12.31 -7.69 -18.01
N PHE A 83 -11.82 -6.50 -18.19
CA PHE A 83 -11.72 -5.86 -19.49
C PHE A 83 -10.42 -5.10 -19.65
N TYR A 84 -9.93 -5.05 -20.87
CA TYR A 84 -8.83 -4.21 -21.30
C TYR A 84 -9.38 -3.17 -22.28
N TRP A 85 -8.86 -1.97 -22.19
CA TRP A 85 -9.12 -0.96 -23.19
C TRP A 85 -7.82 -0.32 -23.70
N GLN A 86 -7.88 0.17 -24.92
CA GLN A 86 -6.81 0.95 -25.52
C GLN A 86 -7.44 1.96 -26.49
N GLY A 87 -6.98 3.19 -26.49
CA GLY A 87 -7.48 4.20 -27.40
C GLY A 87 -6.67 5.49 -27.42
N GLU A 88 -6.79 6.16 -28.55
CA GLU A 88 -6.45 7.57 -28.77
C GLU A 88 -7.64 8.17 -29.55
N CYS A 89 -8.82 8.20 -28.94
CA CYS A 89 -10.06 8.44 -29.65
C CYS A 89 -11.17 8.93 -28.71
N THR A 90 -12.30 9.34 -29.32
CA THR A 90 -13.49 9.77 -28.60
C THR A 90 -14.66 8.86 -28.98
N ASP A 91 -15.39 8.37 -27.96
CA ASP A 91 -16.57 7.52 -28.14
C ASP A 91 -17.82 8.31 -28.58
N SER A 92 -18.95 7.60 -28.74
CA SER A 92 -20.22 8.18 -29.12
C SER A 92 -20.86 9.09 -28.05
N LEU A 93 -20.41 8.98 -26.78
CA LEU A 93 -20.85 9.77 -25.64
C LEU A 93 -20.01 11.04 -25.44
N GLY A 94 -18.93 11.17 -26.20
CA GLY A 94 -17.99 12.29 -26.10
C GLY A 94 -16.90 12.04 -25.04
N THR A 95 -16.72 10.81 -24.57
CA THR A 95 -15.61 10.44 -23.69
C THR A 95 -14.35 10.25 -24.52
N THR A 96 -13.29 10.94 -24.15
CA THR A 96 -11.98 10.84 -24.81
C THR A 96 -11.07 9.90 -24.02
N PHE A 97 -10.46 8.97 -24.75
CA PHE A 97 -9.51 8.00 -24.23
C PHE A 97 -8.12 8.27 -24.81
N SER A 98 -7.11 8.34 -23.97
CA SER A 98 -5.70 8.42 -24.36
C SER A 98 -4.89 7.43 -23.55
N GLY A 99 -4.34 6.39 -24.20
CA GLY A 99 -3.56 5.35 -23.58
C GLY A 99 -4.26 4.00 -23.46
N MET A 100 -4.06 3.32 -22.34
CA MET A 100 -4.61 1.99 -22.08
C MET A 100 -4.93 1.79 -20.61
N GLY A 101 -5.79 0.82 -20.35
CA GLY A 101 -6.10 0.39 -19.00
C GLY A 101 -6.65 -1.03 -18.93
N TYR A 102 -6.67 -1.51 -17.72
CA TYR A 102 -7.20 -2.81 -17.36
C TYR A 102 -8.07 -2.64 -16.13
N ALA A 103 -9.14 -3.39 -16.07
CA ALA A 103 -9.97 -3.52 -14.90
C ALA A 103 -10.40 -4.96 -14.73
N SER A 104 -10.27 -5.47 -13.54
CA SER A 104 -10.85 -6.75 -13.15
C SER A 104 -11.49 -6.65 -11.79
N TRP A 105 -12.50 -7.48 -11.59
CA TRP A 105 -13.12 -7.68 -10.29
C TRP A 105 -13.46 -9.16 -10.13
N PHE A 106 -13.47 -9.59 -8.91
CA PHE A 106 -13.80 -10.96 -8.55
C PHE A 106 -14.76 -10.96 -7.36
N GLU A 107 -15.71 -11.89 -7.43
CA GLU A 107 -16.72 -12.09 -6.40
C GLU A 107 -16.64 -13.54 -5.94
N LYS A 108 -16.50 -13.72 -4.62
CA LYS A 108 -16.42 -15.04 -3.96
C LYS A 108 -15.40 -15.96 -4.62
N ALA A 109 -14.29 -15.36 -5.06
CA ALA A 109 -13.16 -16.14 -5.55
C ALA A 109 -12.62 -17.00 -4.41
N GLN A 110 -12.41 -18.27 -4.69
CA GLN A 110 -11.90 -19.18 -3.67
C GLN A 110 -10.39 -19.02 -3.55
N PHE A 111 -9.96 -18.62 -2.36
CA PHE A 111 -8.58 -18.76 -1.89
C PHE A 111 -8.41 -20.12 -1.20
N ASP A 112 -7.22 -20.40 -0.71
CA ASP A 112 -6.93 -21.65 -0.02
C ASP A 112 -7.84 -21.86 1.21
N ASP A 113 -8.14 -23.13 1.53
CA ASP A 113 -8.82 -23.58 2.75
C ASP A 113 -10.23 -23.02 3.04
N GLY A 114 -10.97 -22.69 1.97
CA GLY A 114 -12.36 -22.25 2.11
C GLY A 114 -12.54 -20.78 2.43
N VAL A 115 -11.47 -19.99 2.31
CA VAL A 115 -11.54 -18.53 2.33
C VAL A 115 -12.08 -18.04 0.99
N LEU A 116 -13.10 -17.19 1.02
CA LEU A 116 -13.67 -16.52 -0.13
C LEU A 116 -13.25 -15.06 -0.13
N ALA A 117 -12.97 -14.51 -1.31
CA ALA A 117 -12.61 -13.11 -1.43
C ALA A 117 -13.40 -12.40 -2.52
N ASP A 118 -13.71 -11.16 -2.23
CA ASP A 118 -14.22 -10.16 -3.16
C ASP A 118 -13.16 -9.08 -3.36
N GLY A 119 -13.02 -8.54 -4.57
CA GLY A 119 -12.01 -7.52 -4.80
C GLY A 119 -11.91 -7.05 -6.24
N PHE A 120 -10.95 -6.18 -6.46
CA PHE A 120 -10.65 -5.60 -7.75
C PHE A 120 -9.15 -5.36 -7.95
N ASP A 121 -8.76 -5.29 -9.23
CA ASP A 121 -7.42 -4.95 -9.67
C ASP A 121 -7.53 -4.11 -10.95
N TYR A 122 -7.10 -2.85 -10.90
CA TYR A 122 -7.21 -1.90 -11.99
C TYR A 122 -5.86 -1.30 -12.32
N SER A 123 -5.63 -1.06 -13.59
CA SER A 123 -4.47 -0.29 -14.04
C SER A 123 -4.89 0.79 -15.04
N LEU A 124 -4.14 1.88 -15.01
CA LEU A 124 -4.27 2.98 -15.96
C LEU A 124 -2.87 3.43 -16.38
N SER A 125 -2.69 3.60 -17.67
CA SER A 125 -1.54 4.28 -18.26
C SER A 125 -2.04 5.23 -19.31
N GLY A 126 -2.44 6.42 -18.87
CA GLY A 126 -3.06 7.43 -19.74
C GLY A 126 -4.18 8.22 -19.06
N ARG A 127 -5.15 8.68 -19.86
CA ARG A 127 -6.21 9.57 -19.42
C ARG A 127 -7.55 9.15 -20.01
N ILE A 128 -8.60 9.26 -19.19
CA ILE A 128 -10.01 9.17 -19.59
C ILE A 128 -10.65 10.51 -19.22
N GLU A 129 -11.35 11.14 -20.17
CA GLU A 129 -12.02 12.42 -19.95
C GLU A 129 -13.43 12.41 -20.55
N ALA A 130 -14.43 12.54 -19.71
CA ALA A 130 -15.83 12.60 -20.13
C ALA A 130 -16.20 13.97 -20.73
N ALA A 131 -17.30 13.99 -21.47
CA ALA A 131 -17.80 15.20 -22.14
C ALA A 131 -18.15 16.37 -21.19
N ASP A 132 -18.41 16.09 -19.91
CA ASP A 132 -18.66 17.10 -18.88
C ASP A 132 -17.36 17.71 -18.29
N GLY A 133 -16.20 17.27 -18.75
CA GLY A 133 -14.89 17.72 -18.29
C GLY A 133 -14.40 16.99 -17.04
N THR A 134 -15.06 15.93 -16.59
CA THR A 134 -14.52 15.04 -15.54
C THR A 134 -13.45 14.13 -16.14
N TRP A 135 -12.32 14.01 -15.47
CA TRP A 135 -11.21 13.21 -15.97
C TRP A 135 -10.46 12.47 -14.86
N LEU A 136 -9.86 11.36 -15.24
CA LEU A 136 -8.89 10.60 -14.49
C LEU A 136 -7.66 10.37 -15.37
N GLU A 137 -6.49 10.68 -14.85
CA GLU A 137 -5.19 10.42 -15.47
C GLU A 137 -4.33 9.63 -14.49
N GLY A 138 -3.61 8.64 -15.00
CA GLY A 138 -2.77 7.82 -14.13
C GLY A 138 -1.69 7.05 -14.89
N ALA A 139 -0.71 6.61 -14.10
CA ALA A 139 0.30 5.65 -14.49
C ALA A 139 0.56 4.74 -13.30
N GLY A 140 -0.13 3.60 -13.25
CA GLY A 140 0.00 2.69 -12.12
C GLY A 140 -1.08 1.63 -12.04
N VAL A 141 -1.08 0.95 -10.91
CA VAL A 141 -2.00 -0.15 -10.54
C VAL A 141 -2.64 0.18 -9.21
N ILE A 142 -3.91 -0.13 -9.06
CA ILE A 142 -4.63 -0.14 -7.79
C ILE A 142 -5.26 -1.50 -7.59
N SER A 143 -5.26 -1.98 -6.37
CA SER A 143 -5.97 -3.21 -6.01
C SER A 143 -6.57 -3.13 -4.62
N SER A 144 -7.62 -3.88 -4.43
CA SER A 144 -8.21 -4.07 -3.13
C SER A 144 -8.95 -5.40 -3.08
N TYR A 145 -8.88 -6.05 -1.93
CA TYR A 145 -9.67 -7.24 -1.67
C TYR A 145 -10.10 -7.31 -0.21
N TYR A 146 -11.20 -7.99 0.00
CA TYR A 146 -11.65 -8.47 1.29
C TYR A 146 -11.82 -9.99 1.21
N ALA A 147 -11.38 -10.69 2.23
CA ALA A 147 -11.42 -12.15 2.29
C ALA A 147 -12.05 -12.61 3.60
N GLU A 148 -12.93 -13.60 3.53
CA GLU A 148 -13.62 -14.16 4.69
C GLU A 148 -13.58 -15.69 4.64
N GLY A 149 -13.23 -16.29 5.77
CA GLY A 149 -13.24 -17.72 6.01
C GLY A 149 -13.83 -18.07 7.36
N PRO A 150 -13.93 -19.40 7.68
CA PRO A 150 -14.56 -19.85 8.93
C PRO A 150 -13.92 -19.24 10.20
N ASP A 151 -12.61 -19.10 10.20
CA ASP A 151 -11.83 -18.67 11.37
C ASP A 151 -10.90 -17.49 11.05
N THR A 152 -11.06 -16.86 9.89
CA THR A 152 -10.20 -15.77 9.45
C THR A 152 -10.95 -14.79 8.59
N HIS A 153 -10.58 -13.53 8.66
CA HIS A 153 -10.94 -12.51 7.69
C HIS A 153 -9.75 -11.58 7.46
N GLY A 154 -9.69 -10.97 6.31
CA GLY A 154 -8.61 -10.09 5.97
C GLY A 154 -8.93 -9.15 4.82
N PHE A 155 -8.07 -8.20 4.63
CA PHE A 155 -8.13 -7.26 3.52
C PHE A 155 -6.74 -7.00 2.94
N GLY A 156 -6.72 -6.56 1.70
CA GLY A 156 -5.53 -5.96 1.10
C GLY A 156 -5.90 -4.72 0.33
N ARG A 157 -5.05 -3.70 0.41
CA ARG A 157 -5.17 -2.45 -0.34
C ARG A 157 -3.82 -2.09 -0.92
N ALA A 158 -3.80 -1.69 -2.18
CA ALA A 158 -2.57 -1.23 -2.81
C ALA A 158 -2.85 -0.09 -3.79
N ILE A 159 -1.97 0.89 -3.77
CA ILE A 159 -1.84 1.90 -4.82
C ILE A 159 -0.36 1.93 -5.20
N ASP A 160 -0.05 1.61 -6.45
CA ASP A 160 1.29 1.69 -6.99
C ASP A 160 1.27 2.58 -8.23
N GLY A 161 1.68 3.83 -8.06
CA GLY A 161 1.71 4.80 -9.14
C GLY A 161 1.18 6.18 -8.77
N VAL A 162 0.93 6.97 -9.79
CA VAL A 162 0.43 8.35 -9.66
C VAL A 162 -0.91 8.46 -10.35
N TYR A 163 -1.90 8.97 -9.61
CA TYR A 163 -3.23 9.23 -10.12
C TYR A 163 -3.63 10.67 -9.87
N GLN A 164 -4.32 11.26 -10.82
CA GLN A 164 -4.84 12.62 -10.74
C GLN A 164 -6.23 12.65 -11.30
N ALA A 165 -7.07 13.49 -10.75
CA ALA A 165 -8.44 13.66 -11.21
C ALA A 165 -8.86 15.12 -11.17
N GLY A 166 -9.90 15.43 -11.93
CA GLY A 166 -10.51 16.75 -11.91
C GLY A 166 -11.86 16.75 -12.61
N GLY A 167 -12.54 17.90 -12.51
CA GLY A 167 -13.87 18.07 -13.07
C GLY A 167 -15.01 17.83 -12.07
N PRO A 168 -16.29 18.00 -12.52
CA PRO A 168 -17.42 18.09 -11.61
C PRO A 168 -17.77 16.82 -10.84
N ARG A 169 -17.33 15.64 -11.29
CA ARG A 169 -17.59 14.36 -10.64
C ARG A 169 -16.35 13.77 -9.95
N ALA A 170 -15.20 14.44 -10.05
CA ALA A 170 -14.00 13.99 -9.37
C ALA A 170 -14.20 14.08 -7.85
N PRO A 171 -13.90 13.02 -7.09
CA PRO A 171 -13.98 13.06 -5.64
C PRO A 171 -12.86 13.94 -5.08
N ASP A 172 -13.13 14.56 -3.93
CA ASP A 172 -12.08 15.19 -3.13
C ASP A 172 -11.33 14.10 -2.36
N ASN A 173 -10.30 13.57 -2.97
CA ASN A 173 -9.52 12.47 -2.43
C ASN A 173 -8.03 12.77 -2.56
N VAL A 174 -7.31 12.61 -1.45
CA VAL A 174 -5.89 12.92 -1.33
C VAL A 174 -4.99 12.03 -2.21
N TRP A 175 -5.46 10.85 -2.61
CA TRP A 175 -4.74 9.94 -3.48
C TRP A 175 -4.90 10.26 -4.97
N LEU A 176 -5.76 11.20 -5.31
CA LEU A 176 -6.00 11.71 -6.66
C LEU A 176 -5.27 13.04 -6.93
N THR A 177 -4.06 13.18 -6.38
CA THR A 177 -3.22 14.38 -6.53
C THR A 177 -1.83 14.02 -7.06
N SER A 178 -1.23 14.91 -7.83
CA SER A 178 0.13 14.70 -8.36
C SER A 178 1.23 14.76 -7.30
N ALA A 179 0.92 15.28 -6.12
CA ALA A 179 1.90 15.43 -5.04
C ALA A 179 2.23 14.08 -4.39
N ARG A 180 1.23 13.24 -4.19
CA ARG A 180 1.38 11.93 -3.55
C ARG A 180 1.78 10.87 -4.57
N ARG A 181 2.78 10.10 -4.22
CA ARG A 181 3.30 8.99 -5.05
C ARG A 181 3.39 7.75 -4.18
N PRO A 182 2.29 7.05 -3.99
CA PRO A 182 2.31 5.77 -3.30
C PRO A 182 2.87 4.68 -4.21
N SER A 183 3.66 3.80 -3.62
CA SER A 183 3.94 2.46 -4.08
C SER A 183 3.80 1.57 -2.85
N LEU A 184 2.58 1.48 -2.33
CA LEU A 184 2.30 0.92 -1.02
C LEU A 184 1.20 -0.12 -1.09
N ARG A 185 1.45 -1.23 -0.41
CA ARG A 185 0.50 -2.29 -0.12
C ARG A 185 0.34 -2.46 1.38
N VAL A 186 -0.89 -2.56 1.83
CA VAL A 186 -1.29 -2.87 3.19
C VAL A 186 -2.12 -4.14 3.17
N ASP A 187 -1.74 -5.13 3.94
CA ASP A 187 -2.48 -6.38 4.14
C ASP A 187 -2.78 -6.52 5.63
N GLY A 188 -4.04 -6.74 5.97
CA GLY A 188 -4.50 -7.00 7.34
C GLY A 188 -5.21 -8.34 7.42
N TRP A 189 -4.91 -9.12 8.45
CA TRP A 189 -5.53 -10.41 8.70
C TRP A 189 -5.86 -10.59 10.17
N THR A 190 -7.09 -11.01 10.44
CA THR A 190 -7.53 -11.40 11.77
C THR A 190 -7.79 -12.91 11.80
N TYR A 191 -7.21 -13.58 12.75
CA TYR A 191 -7.34 -15.02 12.96
C TYR A 191 -8.11 -15.27 14.27
N ARG A 192 -9.23 -15.97 14.17
CA ARG A 192 -10.06 -16.34 15.33
C ARG A 192 -9.78 -17.80 15.72
N PRO A 193 -9.82 -18.17 17.00
CA PRO A 193 -10.01 -17.31 18.17
C PRO A 193 -8.73 -16.90 18.90
N THR A 194 -7.52 -17.24 18.42
CA THR A 194 -6.32 -17.23 19.27
C THR A 194 -5.10 -16.51 18.73
N GLN A 195 -5.10 -16.06 17.48
CA GLN A 195 -3.89 -15.53 16.84
C GLN A 195 -3.88 -14.01 16.66
N GLY A 196 -5.00 -13.33 16.96
CA GLY A 196 -5.08 -11.88 16.88
C GLY A 196 -5.02 -11.31 15.46
N THR A 197 -4.75 -10.04 15.35
CA THR A 197 -4.66 -9.30 14.08
C THR A 197 -3.20 -9.08 13.69
N ASN A 198 -2.90 -9.29 12.42
CA ASN A 198 -1.64 -8.92 11.80
C ASN A 198 -1.89 -7.84 10.75
N LEU A 199 -1.03 -6.81 10.74
CA LEU A 199 -0.95 -5.84 9.66
C LEU A 199 0.45 -5.87 9.07
N THR A 200 0.54 -5.91 7.75
CA THR A 200 1.82 -5.91 7.03
C THR A 200 1.82 -4.82 5.96
N LEU A 201 2.86 -4.01 5.96
CA LEU A 201 3.09 -2.96 4.96
C LEU A 201 4.31 -3.30 4.13
N THR A 202 4.20 -3.08 2.82
CA THR A 202 5.30 -3.24 1.88
C THR A 202 5.24 -2.13 0.83
N GLY A 203 6.38 -1.54 0.52
CA GLY A 203 6.46 -0.43 -0.43
C GLY A 203 6.67 0.91 0.25
N GLY A 204 6.33 2.01 -0.40
CA GLY A 204 6.65 3.32 0.12
C GLY A 204 5.69 4.43 -0.24
N LEU A 205 5.83 5.52 0.48
CA LEU A 205 5.07 6.76 0.32
C LEU A 205 6.01 7.93 0.13
N SER A 206 5.69 8.83 -0.78
CA SER A 206 6.34 10.12 -0.92
C SER A 206 5.34 11.23 -1.19
N GLY A 207 5.72 12.47 -0.94
CA GLY A 207 4.87 13.64 -1.18
C GLY A 207 3.71 13.78 -0.18
N LEU A 208 3.86 13.28 1.04
CA LEU A 208 2.91 13.56 2.12
C LEU A 208 3.20 14.94 2.71
N ASP A 209 2.15 15.75 2.84
CA ASP A 209 2.26 17.10 3.42
C ASP A 209 2.57 17.09 4.93
N GLY A 210 2.31 15.96 5.60
CA GLY A 210 2.50 15.77 7.04
C GLY A 210 3.87 15.27 7.47
N PHE A 211 4.81 15.04 6.55
CA PHE A 211 6.12 14.55 6.93
C PHE A 211 6.93 15.63 7.69
N PRO A 212 7.46 15.28 8.88
CA PRO A 212 8.25 16.20 9.70
C PRO A 212 9.66 16.43 9.13
N GLY A 213 10.36 17.44 9.63
CA GLY A 213 11.80 17.59 9.44
C GLY A 213 12.29 17.67 7.99
N GLY A 214 11.38 17.89 7.01
CA GLY A 214 11.72 17.86 5.60
C GLY A 214 11.91 16.44 5.04
N VAL A 215 11.41 15.42 5.71
CA VAL A 215 11.32 14.04 5.19
C VAL A 215 10.57 14.05 3.87
N THR A 216 11.09 13.33 2.88
CA THR A 216 10.54 13.31 1.52
C THR A 216 9.88 11.98 1.14
N ALA A 217 10.25 10.90 1.82
CA ALA A 217 9.65 9.58 1.62
C ALA A 217 9.87 8.67 2.83
N VAL A 218 8.96 7.71 3.00
CA VAL A 218 9.11 6.55 3.90
C VAL A 218 8.83 5.29 3.11
N SER A 219 9.62 4.25 3.32
CA SER A 219 9.45 2.94 2.68
C SER A 219 9.45 1.84 3.73
N PHE A 220 8.66 0.80 3.49
CA PHE A 220 8.51 -0.36 4.34
C PHE A 220 8.90 -1.64 3.57
N GLU A 221 9.63 -2.54 4.22
CA GLU A 221 9.91 -3.87 3.71
C GLU A 221 9.44 -4.89 4.75
N ALA A 222 8.34 -5.58 4.42
CA ALA A 222 7.68 -6.56 5.30
C ALA A 222 7.47 -6.02 6.73
N PHE A 223 7.13 -4.73 6.85
CA PHE A 223 6.90 -4.12 8.16
C PHE A 223 5.59 -4.68 8.73
N THR A 224 5.72 -5.49 9.77
CA THR A 224 4.61 -6.29 10.31
C THR A 224 4.35 -5.90 11.76
N MET A 225 3.09 -5.64 12.07
CA MET A 225 2.58 -5.40 13.42
C MET A 225 1.58 -6.47 13.78
N ARG A 226 1.58 -6.90 15.05
CA ARG A 226 0.71 -7.97 15.55
C ARG A 226 0.05 -7.59 16.85
N SER A 227 -1.24 -7.92 17.00
CA SER A 227 -1.89 -7.83 18.29
C SER A 227 -1.35 -8.88 19.26
N ALA A 228 -1.41 -8.59 20.57
CA ALA A 228 -0.98 -9.51 21.61
C ALA A 228 -1.71 -10.85 21.51
N THR A 229 -0.96 -11.92 21.52
CA THR A 229 -1.48 -13.30 21.64
C THR A 229 -0.70 -14.04 22.72
N ALA A 230 -1.22 -15.19 23.16
CA ALA A 230 -0.47 -16.07 24.07
C ALA A 230 0.86 -16.57 23.47
N ALA A 231 0.97 -16.56 22.13
CA ALA A 231 2.18 -16.97 21.41
C ALA A 231 3.14 -15.79 21.13
N SER A 232 2.65 -14.56 21.20
CA SER A 232 3.45 -13.34 21.03
C SER A 232 3.17 -12.38 22.18
N PRO A 233 3.99 -12.39 23.23
CA PRO A 233 3.77 -11.52 24.40
C PRO A 233 4.12 -10.04 24.16
N CYS A 234 4.69 -9.70 23.00
CA CYS A 234 5.10 -8.35 22.63
C CYS A 234 4.20 -7.78 21.51
N PRO A 235 3.01 -7.28 21.81
CA PRO A 235 2.13 -6.73 20.78
C PRO A 235 2.64 -5.42 20.17
N SER A 236 3.45 -4.68 20.91
CA SER A 236 3.95 -3.37 20.51
C SER A 236 5.31 -3.40 19.82
N GLU A 237 5.81 -4.60 19.46
CA GLU A 237 7.08 -4.75 18.78
C GLU A 237 6.85 -5.00 17.30
N PRO A 238 7.04 -3.99 16.42
CA PRO A 238 7.02 -4.20 14.98
C PRO A 238 8.17 -5.07 14.52
N GLY A 239 7.99 -5.80 13.43
CA GLY A 239 9.05 -6.52 12.72
C GLY A 239 9.27 -5.94 11.34
N GLY A 240 10.43 -6.20 10.73
CA GLY A 240 10.76 -5.76 9.39
C GLY A 240 11.55 -4.45 9.35
N LEU A 241 11.53 -3.77 8.22
CA LEU A 241 12.35 -2.59 7.96
C LEU A 241 11.47 -1.38 7.62
N ALA A 242 11.81 -0.22 8.19
CA ALA A 242 11.34 1.08 7.71
C ALA A 242 12.54 1.92 7.29
N SER A 243 12.47 2.57 6.13
CA SER A 243 13.51 3.44 5.63
C SER A 243 12.95 4.85 5.41
N ILE A 244 13.62 5.87 5.94
CA ILE A 244 13.16 7.26 5.92
C ILE A 244 14.14 8.09 5.10
N ARG A 245 13.63 8.81 4.10
CA ARG A 245 14.44 9.69 3.26
C ARG A 245 14.39 11.12 3.77
N GLY A 246 15.51 11.58 4.28
CA GLY A 246 15.67 12.95 4.77
C GLY A 246 15.77 14.01 3.67
N PRO A 247 15.82 15.30 4.05
CA PRO A 247 15.88 16.43 3.12
C PRO A 247 17.17 16.45 2.27
N SER A 248 18.25 15.85 2.74
CA SER A 248 19.49 15.66 1.96
C SER A 248 19.37 14.61 0.85
N GLY A 249 18.25 13.85 0.82
CA GLY A 249 18.05 12.71 -0.07
C GLY A 249 18.69 11.41 0.43
N ALA A 250 19.38 11.43 1.57
CA ALA A 250 19.92 10.24 2.18
C ALA A 250 18.83 9.46 2.97
N TRP A 251 19.03 8.16 3.07
CA TRP A 251 18.13 7.26 3.77
C TRP A 251 18.67 6.91 5.15
N VAL A 252 17.76 6.82 6.11
CA VAL A 252 17.96 6.19 7.42
C VAL A 252 17.15 4.92 7.45
N ASP A 253 17.78 3.80 7.68
CA ASP A 253 17.14 2.49 7.79
C ASP A 253 16.91 2.17 9.25
N VAL A 254 15.70 1.69 9.59
CA VAL A 254 15.31 1.29 10.94
C VAL A 254 14.88 -0.17 10.89
N SER A 255 15.66 -1.03 11.52
CA SER A 255 15.39 -2.47 11.60
C SER A 255 14.68 -2.79 12.91
N PHE A 256 13.45 -3.27 12.82
CA PHE A 256 12.66 -3.71 13.94
C PHE A 256 12.79 -5.22 14.14
N HIS A 257 12.83 -5.65 15.41
CA HIS A 257 13.16 -7.01 15.78
C HIS A 257 11.96 -7.87 16.18
N GLY A 258 10.75 -7.36 15.99
CA GLY A 258 9.52 -8.09 16.25
C GLY A 258 9.33 -9.31 15.36
N LEU A 259 8.30 -10.10 15.64
CA LEU A 259 7.98 -11.30 14.86
C LEU A 259 7.57 -10.91 13.43
N THR A 260 8.35 -11.36 12.49
CA THR A 260 7.90 -11.56 11.10
C THR A 260 7.48 -13.03 10.95
N ASP A 261 6.81 -13.40 9.85
CA ASP A 261 6.46 -14.81 9.58
C ASP A 261 7.70 -15.69 9.42
N GLU A 262 8.86 -15.08 9.21
CA GLU A 262 10.15 -15.72 8.98
C GLU A 262 11.13 -15.63 10.17
N ALA A 263 10.80 -14.85 11.22
CA ALA A 263 11.74 -14.58 12.32
C ALA A 263 11.64 -15.58 13.47
N PRO A 264 12.78 -15.91 14.09
CA PRO A 264 12.79 -16.64 15.34
C PRO A 264 12.17 -15.82 16.48
N LYS A 265 11.82 -16.49 17.58
CA LYS A 265 11.12 -15.92 18.73
C LYS A 265 11.68 -14.56 19.16
N PRO A 266 10.82 -13.58 19.46
CA PRO A 266 11.24 -12.29 19.95
C PRO A 266 12.02 -12.44 21.25
N ASP A 267 13.04 -11.60 21.40
CA ASP A 267 13.68 -11.41 22.70
C ASP A 267 12.66 -10.66 23.60
N PRO A 268 12.20 -11.25 24.70
CA PRO A 268 11.26 -10.56 25.59
C PRO A 268 11.85 -9.31 26.26
N GLU A 269 13.16 -9.10 26.19
CA GLU A 269 13.81 -7.86 26.64
C GLU A 269 13.75 -6.75 25.58
N ALA A 270 13.39 -7.06 24.33
CA ALA A 270 13.27 -6.11 23.22
C ALA A 270 11.81 -5.67 22.93
N CYS A 271 10.89 -5.87 23.89
CA CYS A 271 9.48 -5.45 23.74
C CYS A 271 9.29 -3.96 24.06
N ASP A 272 10.02 -3.10 23.39
CA ASP A 272 10.02 -1.65 23.66
C ASP A 272 9.49 -0.81 22.48
N GLY A 273 9.08 -1.45 21.38
CA GLY A 273 8.62 -0.77 20.18
C GLY A 273 9.74 -0.11 19.37
N CYS A 274 10.99 -0.39 19.72
CA CYS A 274 12.14 0.30 19.14
C CYS A 274 12.89 -0.59 18.14
N GLY A 275 13.35 0.02 17.05
CA GLY A 275 14.26 -0.57 16.09
C GLY A 275 15.63 0.09 16.11
N ASP A 276 16.63 -0.64 15.64
CA ASP A 276 17.98 -0.13 15.43
C ASP A 276 18.05 0.70 14.15
N SER A 277 18.51 1.95 14.29
CA SER A 277 18.63 2.84 13.14
C SER A 277 20.04 2.92 12.62
N PHE A 278 20.15 2.98 11.30
CA PHE A 278 21.42 3.06 10.57
C PHE A 278 21.37 4.19 9.53
N TYR A 279 22.34 5.09 9.60
CA TYR A 279 22.56 6.11 8.60
C TYR A 279 23.84 5.79 7.83
N ARG A 280 23.73 5.51 6.54
CA ARG A 280 24.84 5.07 5.70
C ARG A 280 25.68 3.94 6.32
N GLY A 281 25.01 3.03 7.01
CA GLY A 281 25.64 1.88 7.68
C GLY A 281 26.25 2.17 9.06
N ALA A 282 26.24 3.42 9.54
CA ALA A 282 26.61 3.74 10.92
C ALA A 282 25.40 3.78 11.83
N ALA A 283 25.53 3.29 13.05
CA ALA A 283 24.43 3.32 14.04
C ALA A 283 24.03 4.76 14.35
N ALA A 284 22.74 5.04 14.24
CA ALA A 284 22.12 6.36 14.47
C ALA A 284 21.23 6.39 15.72
N GLY A 285 21.37 5.40 16.60
CA GLY A 285 20.56 5.22 17.80
C GLY A 285 19.19 4.59 17.54
N PRO A 286 18.40 4.32 18.57
CA PRO A 286 17.09 3.70 18.42
C PRO A 286 16.07 4.65 17.77
N THR A 287 15.04 4.06 17.17
CA THR A 287 13.81 4.74 16.74
C THR A 287 12.64 3.91 17.23
N CYS A 288 11.75 4.51 18.00
CA CYS A 288 10.63 3.85 18.65
C CYS A 288 9.31 4.30 18.00
N VAL A 289 8.40 3.37 17.77
CA VAL A 289 7.07 3.65 17.24
C VAL A 289 6.01 3.01 18.13
N ASP A 290 4.86 3.66 18.24
CA ASP A 290 3.69 3.10 18.94
C ASP A 290 2.68 2.60 17.88
N PRO A 291 2.65 1.28 17.60
CA PRO A 291 1.73 0.72 16.64
C PRO A 291 0.32 0.47 17.20
N SER A 292 0.01 0.92 18.42
CA SER A 292 -1.24 0.59 19.10
C SER A 292 -2.48 1.07 18.32
N SER A 293 -2.43 2.24 17.70
CA SER A 293 -3.52 2.78 16.87
C SER A 293 -3.82 1.91 15.64
N PHE A 294 -2.82 1.16 15.15
CA PHE A 294 -2.97 0.24 14.03
C PHE A 294 -3.56 -1.11 14.46
N LEU A 295 -3.26 -1.53 15.69
CA LEU A 295 -3.69 -2.81 16.22
C LEU A 295 -5.13 -2.75 16.75
N ASP A 296 -5.67 -1.56 16.96
CA ASP A 296 -7.08 -1.31 17.27
C ASP A 296 -8.00 -1.46 16.05
N TRP A 297 -7.41 -1.64 14.85
CA TRP A 297 -8.16 -1.95 13.66
C TRP A 297 -8.88 -3.30 13.78
N GLU A 298 -10.20 -3.29 13.83
CA GLU A 298 -11.02 -4.49 14.02
C GLU A 298 -11.40 -5.21 12.71
N GLY A 299 -10.97 -4.70 11.58
CA GLY A 299 -11.19 -5.32 10.28
C GLY A 299 -12.64 -5.23 9.78
N ASP A 300 -13.43 -4.34 10.34
CA ASP A 300 -14.84 -4.16 10.02
C ASP A 300 -15.07 -3.20 8.83
N GLU A 301 -14.11 -3.03 7.98
CA GLU A 301 -14.28 -2.14 6.84
C GLU A 301 -15.02 -2.85 5.72
N PRO A 302 -16.31 -2.56 5.56
CA PRO A 302 -16.98 -2.84 4.31
C PRO A 302 -16.44 -1.94 3.22
N TRP A 303 -16.33 -2.44 2.11
CA TRP A 303 -16.01 -1.81 0.83
C TRP A 303 -17.09 -0.84 0.39
#